data_ffb1da6114f9057898f8a2f52d7ca5ad
#
_entry.id   ffb1da6114f9057898f8a2f52d7ca5ad
#
_cell.length_a   1.000
_cell.length_b   1.000
_cell.length_c   1.000
_cell.angle_alpha   90.00
_cell.angle_beta   90.00
_cell.angle_gamma   90.00
#
_symmetry.space_group_name_H-M   'P 1'
#
loop_
_entity.id
_entity.type
_entity.pdbx_description
1 polymer ?
#
loop_
_entity_poly.entity_id
_entity_poly.type
_entity_poly.pdbx_seq_one_letter_code
_entity_poly.pdbx_strand_id
1 'polypeptide(L)'
;MLGAALAFAVAVVASLGAEPAAARAQAGEGDKGERLMNASCQGCHGVRVIQVQAKNAEEWSKTIDAEIARGAKVAKEDIPVLVDYLVDHQGPLPDGRGKAIVLNVCTMCHDLSRIRRGRRSPEEWEETLNAMLNEGAPLGDDQFPIVHAYLSRNFGVE
;
A
#
# COMPACT_ATOMS: atom_id res chain seq x y z
N MET A 1 -8.26 42.13 -57.07
CA MET A 1 -8.89 40.98 -56.36
C MET A 1 -8.21 40.86 -55.01
N LEU A 2 -8.83 41.41 -53.99
CA LEU A 2 -8.30 41.32 -52.60
C LEU A 2 -8.95 40.10 -51.91
N GLY A 3 -8.12 39.11 -51.54
CA GLY A 3 -8.56 37.95 -50.72
C GLY A 3 -8.37 38.28 -49.23
N ALA A 4 -9.50 38.37 -48.53
CA ALA A 4 -9.48 38.51 -47.06
C ALA A 4 -9.30 37.17 -46.39
N ALA A 5 -8.19 36.98 -45.64
CA ALA A 5 -7.98 35.81 -44.81
C ALA A 5 -8.68 36.00 -43.45
N LEU A 6 -9.70 35.21 -43.16
CA LEU A 6 -10.29 35.13 -41.83
C LEU A 6 -9.45 34.21 -40.94
N ALA A 7 -8.83 34.81 -39.93
CA ALA A 7 -8.17 34.06 -38.84
C ALA A 7 -9.23 33.63 -37.83
N PHE A 8 -9.46 32.32 -37.67
CA PHE A 8 -10.25 31.74 -36.57
C PHE A 8 -9.37 31.59 -35.36
N ALA A 9 -9.59 32.43 -34.35
CA ALA A 9 -9.01 32.23 -33.03
C ALA A 9 -9.78 31.16 -32.27
N VAL A 10 -9.19 29.98 -32.07
CA VAL A 10 -9.73 28.94 -31.18
C VAL A 10 -9.36 29.29 -29.74
N ALA A 11 -10.34 29.73 -28.98
CA ALA A 11 -10.17 29.91 -27.54
C ALA A 11 -10.22 28.55 -26.85
N VAL A 12 -9.07 28.05 -26.39
CA VAL A 12 -9.01 26.88 -25.51
C VAL A 12 -9.43 27.32 -24.12
N VAL A 13 -10.65 27.02 -23.75
CA VAL A 13 -11.14 27.18 -22.37
C VAL A 13 -10.58 26.02 -21.55
N ALA A 14 -9.49 26.28 -20.81
CA ALA A 14 -9.00 25.35 -19.80
C ALA A 14 -10.02 25.31 -18.64
N SER A 15 -10.85 24.28 -18.60
CA SER A 15 -11.68 23.96 -17.44
C SER A 15 -10.77 23.48 -16.31
N LEU A 16 -10.43 24.38 -15.40
CA LEU A 16 -9.85 24.04 -14.10
C LEU A 16 -10.93 23.26 -13.33
N GLY A 17 -10.91 21.94 -13.45
CA GLY A 17 -11.76 21.05 -12.65
C GLY A 17 -11.36 21.23 -11.18
N ALA A 18 -12.26 21.84 -10.40
CA ALA A 18 -12.09 21.87 -8.96
C ALA A 18 -12.27 20.43 -8.43
N GLU A 19 -11.23 19.87 -7.85
CA GLU A 19 -11.34 18.59 -7.14
C GLU A 19 -12.38 18.70 -6.02
N PRO A 20 -13.21 17.67 -5.81
CA PRO A 20 -14.21 17.69 -4.76
C PRO A 20 -13.55 17.85 -3.39
N ALA A 21 -14.15 18.67 -2.52
CA ALA A 21 -13.63 18.97 -1.18
C ALA A 21 -13.35 17.70 -0.35
N ALA A 22 -14.11 16.62 -0.56
CA ALA A 22 -13.89 15.33 0.06
C ALA A 22 -12.53 14.68 -0.33
N ALA A 23 -12.13 14.78 -1.60
CA ALA A 23 -10.82 14.25 -2.04
C ALA A 23 -9.66 15.03 -1.43
N ARG A 24 -9.80 16.36 -1.27
CA ARG A 24 -8.80 17.19 -0.57
C ARG A 24 -8.72 16.89 0.92
N ALA A 25 -9.84 16.61 1.58
CA ALA A 25 -9.85 16.23 3.00
C ALA A 25 -9.14 14.90 3.22
N GLN A 26 -9.42 13.88 2.39
CA GLN A 26 -8.77 12.57 2.47
C GLN A 26 -7.26 12.62 2.19
N ALA A 27 -6.82 13.44 1.22
CA ALA A 27 -5.40 13.65 0.97
C ALA A 27 -4.70 14.28 2.18
N GLY A 28 -5.33 15.25 2.85
CA GLY A 28 -4.79 15.88 4.05
C GLY A 28 -4.70 14.95 5.25
N GLU A 29 -5.63 14.01 5.39
CA GLU A 29 -5.63 13.00 6.46
C GLU A 29 -4.59 11.91 6.21
N GLY A 30 -4.42 11.46 4.96
CA GLY A 30 -3.35 10.54 4.57
C GLY A 30 -1.97 11.09 4.90
N ASP A 31 -1.70 12.33 4.56
CA ASP A 31 -0.45 13.03 4.91
C ASP A 31 -0.28 13.16 6.43
N LYS A 32 -1.38 13.38 7.18
CA LYS A 32 -1.33 13.44 8.64
C LYS A 32 -1.00 12.07 9.23
N GLY A 33 -1.61 11.00 8.74
CA GLY A 33 -1.34 9.63 9.18
C GLY A 33 0.12 9.21 8.98
N GLU A 34 0.69 9.53 7.81
CA GLU A 34 2.10 9.29 7.52
C GLU A 34 3.03 10.04 8.49
N ARG A 35 2.78 11.32 8.72
CA ARG A 35 3.56 12.10 9.68
C ARG A 35 3.47 11.54 11.10
N LEU A 36 2.29 11.11 11.53
CA LEU A 36 2.07 10.49 12.83
C LEU A 36 2.85 9.18 12.95
N MET A 37 2.75 8.30 11.95
CA MET A 37 3.51 7.05 11.90
C MET A 37 5.03 7.33 12.01
N ASN A 38 5.53 8.24 11.20
CA ASN A 38 6.95 8.57 11.19
C ASN A 38 7.40 9.18 12.52
N ALA A 39 6.64 10.09 13.11
CA ALA A 39 7.01 10.75 14.37
C ALA A 39 6.93 9.82 15.59
N SER A 40 5.95 8.90 15.61
CA SER A 40 5.66 8.10 16.79
C SER A 40 6.30 6.72 16.79
N CYS A 41 6.62 6.17 15.60
CA CYS A 41 7.02 4.77 15.47
C CYS A 41 8.49 4.59 15.07
N GLN A 42 9.12 5.56 14.41
CA GLN A 42 10.51 5.38 13.90
C GLN A 42 11.58 5.46 15.01
N GLY A 43 11.29 6.07 16.13
CA GLY A 43 12.29 6.39 17.16
C GLY A 43 12.88 5.17 17.87
N CYS A 44 12.17 4.03 17.91
CA CYS A 44 12.58 2.85 18.65
C CYS A 44 13.03 1.68 17.77
N HIS A 45 12.39 1.43 16.63
CA HIS A 45 12.64 0.23 15.83
C HIS A 45 12.52 0.42 14.30
N GLY A 46 12.35 1.63 13.82
CA GLY A 46 12.18 1.92 12.40
C GLY A 46 10.84 1.43 11.83
N VAL A 47 10.48 1.93 10.64
CA VAL A 47 9.15 1.70 10.03
C VAL A 47 9.00 0.30 9.42
N ARG A 48 10.07 -0.42 9.16
CA ARG A 48 10.01 -1.73 8.52
C ARG A 48 9.12 -2.72 9.29
N VAL A 49 9.16 -2.72 10.61
CA VAL A 49 8.33 -3.60 11.45
C VAL A 49 6.83 -3.34 11.27
N ILE A 50 6.45 -2.15 10.81
CA ILE A 50 5.07 -1.78 10.45
C ILE A 50 4.78 -2.24 9.03
N GLN A 51 5.67 -1.95 8.09
CA GLN A 51 5.48 -2.17 6.65
C GLN A 51 5.38 -3.65 6.25
N VAL A 52 5.84 -4.56 7.09
CA VAL A 52 5.70 -6.01 6.91
C VAL A 52 4.40 -6.58 7.51
N GLN A 53 3.60 -5.76 8.19
CA GLN A 53 2.34 -6.17 8.80
C GLN A 53 1.18 -6.15 7.81
N ALA A 54 0.11 -6.89 8.15
CA ALA A 54 -1.14 -6.92 7.41
C ALA A 54 -2.29 -7.10 8.40
N LYS A 55 -2.71 -6.00 9.01
CA LYS A 55 -3.66 -5.99 10.14
C LYS A 55 -4.92 -5.19 9.80
N ASN A 56 -6.05 -5.62 10.34
CA ASN A 56 -7.30 -4.84 10.30
C ASN A 56 -7.28 -3.69 11.34
N ALA A 57 -8.32 -2.87 11.35
CA ALA A 57 -8.41 -1.70 12.22
C ALA A 57 -8.35 -2.06 13.71
N GLU A 58 -9.01 -3.13 14.14
CA GLU A 58 -8.99 -3.59 15.52
C GLU A 58 -7.59 -4.03 15.97
N GLU A 59 -6.91 -4.80 15.10
CA GLU A 59 -5.55 -5.26 15.35
C GLU A 59 -4.55 -4.12 15.38
N TRP A 60 -4.71 -3.11 14.51
CA TRP A 60 -3.90 -1.90 14.53
C TRP A 60 -4.15 -1.08 15.79
N SER A 61 -5.41 -0.90 16.19
CA SER A 61 -5.75 -0.20 17.44
C SER A 61 -5.07 -0.85 18.65
N LYS A 62 -5.19 -2.18 18.79
CA LYS A 62 -4.51 -2.94 19.85
C LYS A 62 -2.98 -2.79 19.80
N THR A 63 -2.41 -2.74 18.58
CA THR A 63 -0.97 -2.54 18.41
C THR A 63 -0.55 -1.16 18.87
N ILE A 64 -1.28 -0.10 18.50
CA ILE A 64 -1.01 1.28 18.91
C ILE A 64 -1.11 1.41 20.42
N ASP A 65 -2.16 0.85 21.04
CA ASP A 65 -2.33 0.87 22.51
C ASP A 65 -1.15 0.19 23.21
N ALA A 66 -0.69 -0.94 22.69
CA ALA A 66 0.48 -1.64 23.25
C ALA A 66 1.78 -0.83 23.09
N GLU A 67 1.96 -0.12 21.98
CA GLU A 67 3.12 0.75 21.76
C GLU A 67 3.06 2.01 22.65
N ILE A 68 1.88 2.59 22.86
CA ILE A 68 1.67 3.68 23.83
C ILE A 68 2.05 3.22 25.23
N ALA A 69 1.65 2.01 25.64
CA ALA A 69 2.03 1.45 26.94
C ALA A 69 3.54 1.23 27.09
N ARG A 70 4.27 1.10 25.97
CA ARG A 70 5.76 1.03 25.92
C ARG A 70 6.44 2.39 25.80
N GLY A 71 5.68 3.47 25.69
CA GLY A 71 6.19 4.83 25.67
C GLY A 71 6.08 5.56 24.32
N ALA A 72 5.44 4.98 23.31
CA ALA A 72 5.14 5.69 22.07
C ALA A 72 4.22 6.89 22.36
N LYS A 73 4.50 8.02 21.73
CA LYS A 73 3.78 9.27 21.97
C LYS A 73 2.78 9.49 20.83
N VAL A 74 1.55 9.03 21.03
CA VAL A 74 0.41 9.28 20.15
C VAL A 74 -0.68 9.96 20.97
N ALA A 75 -1.13 11.14 20.52
CA ALA A 75 -2.25 11.82 21.16
C ALA A 75 -3.55 11.02 20.92
N LYS A 76 -4.44 10.99 21.90
CA LYS A 76 -5.66 10.18 21.83
C LYS A 76 -6.54 10.54 20.63
N GLU A 77 -6.61 11.80 20.29
CA GLU A 77 -7.33 12.34 19.14
C GLU A 77 -6.71 11.96 17.79
N ASP A 78 -5.43 11.59 17.75
CA ASP A 78 -4.71 11.19 16.56
C ASP A 78 -4.76 9.67 16.29
N ILE A 79 -5.18 8.87 17.28
CA ILE A 79 -5.24 7.40 17.13
C ILE A 79 -6.14 6.99 15.95
N PRO A 80 -7.36 7.52 15.76
CA PRO A 80 -8.19 7.13 14.61
C PRO A 80 -7.52 7.41 13.26
N VAL A 81 -6.91 8.58 13.10
CA VAL A 81 -6.21 8.96 11.85
C VAL A 81 -5.03 8.03 11.58
N LEU A 82 -4.29 7.66 12.62
CA LEU A 82 -3.18 6.72 12.49
C LEU A 82 -3.66 5.31 12.15
N VAL A 83 -4.77 4.85 12.75
CA VAL A 83 -5.38 3.54 12.44
C VAL A 83 -5.83 3.50 10.98
N ASP A 84 -6.56 4.52 10.51
CA ASP A 84 -7.05 4.60 9.14
C ASP A 84 -5.89 4.58 8.14
N TYR A 85 -4.85 5.37 8.37
CA TYR A 85 -3.64 5.36 7.56
C TYR A 85 -2.97 3.97 7.51
N LEU A 86 -2.85 3.30 8.66
CA LEU A 86 -2.24 1.97 8.73
C LEU A 86 -3.10 0.90 8.06
N VAL A 87 -4.42 1.00 8.12
CA VAL A 87 -5.33 0.10 7.39
C VAL A 87 -5.21 0.30 5.89
N ASP A 88 -5.13 1.52 5.42
CA ASP A 88 -5.02 1.81 3.98
C ASP A 88 -3.71 1.30 3.38
N HIS A 89 -2.62 1.35 4.15
CA HIS A 89 -1.28 1.01 3.65
C HIS A 89 -0.82 -0.40 4.06
N GLN A 90 -1.20 -0.87 5.23
CA GLN A 90 -0.82 -2.15 5.84
C GLN A 90 -2.05 -2.95 6.30
N GLY A 91 -3.19 -2.78 5.64
CA GLY A 91 -4.41 -3.53 5.89
C GLY A 91 -4.26 -5.03 5.59
N PRO A 92 -5.26 -5.85 5.93
CA PRO A 92 -5.18 -7.28 5.73
C PRO A 92 -5.03 -7.64 4.25
N LEU A 93 -4.24 -8.67 3.98
CA LEU A 93 -4.23 -9.29 2.65
C LEU A 93 -5.51 -10.12 2.46
N PRO A 94 -5.98 -10.30 1.22
CA PRO A 94 -7.11 -11.18 0.92
C PRO A 94 -6.92 -12.58 1.52
N ASP A 95 -8.01 -13.21 1.96
CA ASP A 95 -7.93 -14.55 2.51
C ASP A 95 -7.67 -15.61 1.43
N GLY A 96 -6.90 -16.63 1.79
CA GLY A 96 -6.55 -17.71 0.88
C GLY A 96 -5.32 -18.50 1.33
N ARG A 97 -5.12 -19.69 0.75
CA ARG A 97 -4.04 -20.62 1.15
C ARG A 97 -2.63 -20.02 1.05
N GLY A 98 -2.39 -19.07 0.16
CA GLY A 98 -1.09 -18.43 -0.03
C GLY A 98 -0.80 -17.30 0.95
N LYS A 99 -1.81 -16.73 1.65
CA LYS A 99 -1.68 -15.58 2.52
C LYS A 99 -0.57 -15.75 3.57
N ALA A 100 -0.61 -16.86 4.31
CA ALA A 100 0.38 -17.10 5.36
C ALA A 100 1.79 -17.28 4.80
N ILE A 101 1.93 -17.91 3.64
CA ILE A 101 3.23 -18.08 2.99
C ILE A 101 3.78 -16.71 2.57
N VAL A 102 2.96 -15.85 1.93
CA VAL A 102 3.35 -14.48 1.56
C VAL A 102 3.79 -13.69 2.79
N LEU A 103 3.04 -13.75 3.89
CA LEU A 103 3.39 -13.04 5.12
C LEU A 103 4.66 -13.55 5.78
N ASN A 104 4.96 -14.83 5.69
CA ASN A 104 6.12 -15.42 6.35
C ASN A 104 7.39 -15.40 5.48
N VAL A 105 7.26 -15.62 4.18
CA VAL A 105 8.40 -15.74 3.27
C VAL A 105 8.74 -14.38 2.64
N CYS A 106 7.77 -13.70 2.03
CA CYS A 106 8.07 -12.50 1.26
C CYS A 106 8.50 -11.31 2.14
N THR A 107 8.03 -11.26 3.39
CA THR A 107 8.39 -10.17 4.32
C THR A 107 9.76 -10.30 4.95
N MET A 108 10.48 -11.39 4.70
CA MET A 108 11.85 -11.58 5.22
C MET A 108 12.83 -10.56 4.63
N CYS A 109 12.67 -10.17 3.37
CA CYS A 109 13.60 -9.31 2.65
C CYS A 109 13.05 -7.90 2.37
N HIS A 110 11.76 -7.75 2.07
CA HIS A 110 11.15 -6.46 1.73
C HIS A 110 9.72 -6.35 2.30
N ASP A 111 9.12 -5.18 2.18
CA ASP A 111 7.74 -4.94 2.58
C ASP A 111 6.70 -5.50 1.57
N LEU A 112 5.43 -5.43 1.94
CA LEU A 112 4.32 -5.91 1.12
C LEU A 112 3.88 -4.92 0.02
N SER A 113 4.45 -3.73 -0.05
CA SER A 113 4.03 -2.69 -0.99
C SER A 113 4.16 -3.12 -2.46
N ARG A 114 5.17 -3.91 -2.77
CA ARG A 114 5.40 -4.47 -4.11
C ARG A 114 4.29 -5.42 -4.53
N ILE A 115 3.73 -6.19 -3.59
CA ILE A 115 2.61 -7.09 -3.81
C ILE A 115 1.31 -6.27 -3.91
N ARG A 116 1.07 -5.38 -2.94
CA ARG A 116 -0.17 -4.57 -2.87
C ARG A 116 -0.38 -3.70 -4.10
N ARG A 117 0.69 -3.14 -4.65
CA ARG A 117 0.66 -2.33 -5.89
C ARG A 117 0.86 -3.13 -7.16
N GLY A 118 1.30 -4.38 -7.04
CA GLY A 118 1.48 -5.27 -8.18
C GLY A 118 0.15 -5.53 -8.87
N ARG A 119 0.12 -5.35 -10.19
CA ARG A 119 -0.95 -5.81 -11.07
C ARG A 119 -0.25 -6.52 -12.21
N ARG A 120 -0.20 -7.86 -12.13
CA ARG A 120 0.57 -8.70 -13.05
C ARG A 120 -0.29 -9.85 -13.57
N SER A 121 -0.02 -10.26 -14.81
CA SER A 121 -0.59 -11.50 -15.33
C SER A 121 -0.06 -12.70 -14.52
N PRO A 122 -0.69 -13.88 -14.62
CA PRO A 122 -0.16 -15.09 -14.02
C PRO A 122 1.29 -15.38 -14.44
N GLU A 123 1.63 -15.18 -15.70
CA GLU A 123 2.96 -15.39 -16.25
C GLU A 123 3.99 -14.42 -15.65
N GLU A 124 3.62 -13.15 -15.50
CA GLU A 124 4.48 -12.14 -14.86
C GLU A 124 4.67 -12.40 -13.37
N TRP A 125 3.67 -12.98 -12.68
CA TRP A 125 3.83 -13.43 -11.31
C TRP A 125 4.77 -14.62 -11.20
N GLU A 126 4.70 -15.58 -12.14
CA GLU A 126 5.62 -16.70 -12.20
C GLU A 126 7.06 -16.24 -12.40
N GLU A 127 7.29 -15.33 -13.36
CA GLU A 127 8.62 -14.71 -13.57
C GLU A 127 9.12 -13.98 -12.33
N THR A 128 8.24 -13.24 -11.64
CA THR A 128 8.57 -12.55 -10.40
C THR A 128 8.99 -13.53 -9.30
N LEU A 129 8.24 -14.62 -9.12
CA LEU A 129 8.57 -15.64 -8.12
C LEU A 129 9.88 -16.36 -8.43
N ASN A 130 10.13 -16.68 -9.70
CA ASN A 130 11.40 -17.27 -10.14
C ASN A 130 12.59 -16.33 -9.90
N ALA A 131 12.41 -15.03 -10.13
CA ALA A 131 13.43 -14.04 -9.80
C ALA A 131 13.71 -14.01 -8.28
N MET A 132 12.69 -14.05 -7.43
CA MET A 132 12.86 -14.09 -5.97
C MET A 132 13.57 -15.38 -5.51
N LEU A 133 13.26 -16.53 -6.12
CA LEU A 133 13.97 -17.79 -5.85
C LEU A 133 15.47 -17.67 -6.20
N ASN A 134 15.78 -17.09 -7.34
CA ASN A 134 17.17 -16.85 -7.77
C ASN A 134 17.94 -15.89 -6.83
N GLU A 135 17.21 -14.99 -6.16
CA GLU A 135 17.76 -14.11 -5.12
C GLU A 135 17.81 -14.76 -3.73
N GLY A 136 17.40 -16.02 -3.61
CA GLY A 136 17.48 -16.82 -2.38
C GLY A 136 16.24 -16.76 -1.49
N ALA A 137 15.07 -16.39 -2.02
CA ALA A 137 13.83 -16.47 -1.25
C ALA A 137 13.58 -17.94 -0.82
N PRO A 138 13.30 -18.20 0.48
CA PRO A 138 13.13 -19.57 0.99
C PRO A 138 11.70 -20.08 0.72
N LEU A 139 11.30 -20.10 -0.53
CA LEU A 139 10.00 -20.59 -0.98
C LEU A 139 10.18 -22.04 -1.46
N GLY A 140 9.51 -22.99 -0.79
CA GLY A 140 9.59 -24.40 -1.15
C GLY A 140 8.84 -24.74 -2.44
N ASP A 141 9.25 -25.83 -3.11
CA ASP A 141 8.64 -26.29 -4.36
C ASP A 141 7.12 -26.55 -4.24
N ASP A 142 6.68 -27.03 -3.09
CA ASP A 142 5.26 -27.25 -2.77
C ASP A 142 4.50 -25.95 -2.48
N GLN A 143 5.19 -24.92 -2.06
CA GLN A 143 4.63 -23.60 -1.76
C GLN A 143 4.50 -22.73 -3.01
N PHE A 144 5.39 -22.90 -3.98
CA PHE A 144 5.41 -22.10 -5.19
C PHE A 144 4.05 -22.03 -5.92
N PRO A 145 3.41 -23.16 -6.28
CA PRO A 145 2.12 -23.13 -6.98
C PRO A 145 1.01 -22.51 -6.11
N ILE A 146 1.08 -22.65 -4.79
CA ILE A 146 0.10 -22.05 -3.88
C ILE A 146 0.23 -20.53 -3.87
N VAL A 147 1.45 -20.01 -3.77
CA VAL A 147 1.71 -18.57 -3.79
C VAL A 147 1.41 -17.97 -5.15
N HIS A 148 1.84 -18.63 -6.24
CA HIS A 148 1.52 -18.21 -7.60
C HIS A 148 0.01 -18.06 -7.83
N ALA A 149 -0.77 -19.08 -7.51
CA ALA A 149 -2.23 -19.02 -7.64
C ALA A 149 -2.87 -17.95 -6.74
N TYR A 150 -2.31 -17.71 -5.55
CA TYR A 150 -2.79 -16.68 -4.63
C TYR A 150 -2.53 -15.28 -5.18
N LEU A 151 -1.32 -15.02 -5.65
CA LEU A 151 -0.93 -13.71 -6.20
C LEU A 151 -1.69 -13.41 -7.51
N SER A 152 -1.78 -14.36 -8.41
CA SER A 152 -2.51 -14.21 -9.68
C SER A 152 -3.99 -13.90 -9.47
N ARG A 153 -4.61 -14.53 -8.46
CA ARG A 153 -6.04 -14.30 -8.15
C ARG A 153 -6.29 -12.95 -7.51
N ASN A 154 -5.45 -12.53 -6.57
CA ASN A 154 -5.74 -11.40 -5.69
C ASN A 154 -5.04 -10.11 -6.13
N PHE A 155 -4.01 -10.21 -6.94
CA PHE A 155 -3.18 -9.11 -7.41
C PHE A 155 -2.91 -9.19 -8.91
N GLY A 156 -3.81 -9.85 -9.63
CA GLY A 156 -3.77 -9.95 -11.09
C GLY A 156 -4.16 -8.66 -11.80
N VAL A 157 -3.90 -8.62 -13.11
CA VAL A 157 -4.53 -7.68 -14.05
C VAL A 157 -5.98 -8.11 -14.30
N GLU A 158 -6.89 -7.16 -14.41
CA GLU A 158 -8.28 -7.40 -14.83
C GLU A 158 -8.37 -7.56 -16.35
#